data_0fe95be7008ac0710c33c69df102b584
#
_entry.id   0fe95be7008ac0710c33c69df102b584
#
_cell.length_a   1.000
_cell.length_b   1.000
_cell.length_c   1.000
_cell.angle_alpha   90.00
_cell.angle_beta   90.00
_cell.angle_gamma   90.00
#
_symmetry.space_group_name_H-M   'P 1'
#
loop_
_entity.id
_entity.type
_entity.pdbx_description
1 polymer ?
#
loop_
_entity_poly.entity_id
_entity_poly.type
_entity_poly.pdbx_seq_one_letter_code
_entity_poly.pdbx_strand_id
1 'polypeptide(L)'
;MPSEPVAPPCAQAPRWARRGAAKAERLGAVAHLADGCVLPTRSLEQALGLLLRPGDRVALEGNNQKQADFLSRSLARLDPARVHDLHLLISSISRPEHLDLFERGIARRLDFSFAGPQSLRVAQLIEDGRLEVGAIHTYVELYARMLIDLQPDVALVCADKADAQGNLYTGPNTEDTPTIVEATAFRQGIVIAQVNEICGELPRVDIPGSWIDFVVVADRPFAIEPLFTRDPRHITDLQVLMGMMAIRGIYERYGVSSLNHGIGFDTAAIELLLPTYGESLGLKGKICRNWALNPHPTLIPAIESGWVESVHCFGSEVGMERYIEARPDIFFVGRDGSLRSNRVLCQLAGQYGVDMFIGSTLQMDGDANSSTVTLGRLTGFGGAPNMGHDPRGRRHATPAWLQLITADSPVVRGRKLVVQLLETFQSGGVPALVESLDAVEVGRRSGMPIAPVMIYGDDVTHVVTEEGIAYLYKAQGQQERRDALAAVAGVTPIGQRVNAQRVEQLRQRGLVAFASDLGVSPLQANRSMLAARSIEDLVAWSGGLYEPPARFRSW
;
A
#
# COMPACT_ATOMS: atom_id res chain seq x y z
N MET A 1 39.59 -40.96 34.78
CA MET A 1 38.41 -41.55 34.16
C MET A 1 37.86 -40.57 33.16
N PRO A 2 37.77 -40.85 31.85
CA PRO A 2 37.13 -39.98 30.92
C PRO A 2 35.63 -40.00 31.18
N SER A 3 35.02 -38.82 31.34
CA SER A 3 33.58 -38.66 31.47
C SER A 3 32.87 -39.14 30.20
N GLU A 4 31.92 -40.04 30.36
CA GLU A 4 31.05 -40.47 29.27
C GLU A 4 30.37 -39.25 28.64
N PRO A 5 30.28 -39.17 27.29
CA PRO A 5 29.55 -38.10 26.63
C PRO A 5 28.07 -38.21 27.02
N VAL A 6 27.55 -37.19 27.68
CA VAL A 6 26.12 -37.05 27.94
C VAL A 6 25.42 -37.04 26.57
N ALA A 7 24.60 -38.05 26.30
CA ALA A 7 23.78 -38.10 25.09
C ALA A 7 22.93 -36.83 25.04
N PRO A 8 22.86 -36.15 23.88
CA PRO A 8 22.00 -34.98 23.75
C PRO A 8 20.56 -35.37 24.07
N PRO A 9 19.79 -34.52 24.78
CA PRO A 9 18.39 -34.81 25.08
C PRO A 9 17.67 -35.16 23.78
N CYS A 10 16.87 -36.25 23.83
CA CYS A 10 16.11 -36.76 22.70
C CYS A 10 15.46 -35.57 21.95
N ALA A 11 16.02 -35.22 20.81
CA ALA A 11 15.64 -34.02 20.10
C ALA A 11 14.19 -34.21 19.64
N GLN A 12 13.27 -33.43 20.20
CA GLN A 12 11.91 -33.33 19.64
C GLN A 12 12.05 -33.08 18.15
N ALA A 13 11.30 -33.81 17.33
CA ALA A 13 11.32 -33.63 15.87
C ALA A 13 11.22 -32.13 15.51
N PRO A 14 12.06 -31.63 14.60
CA PRO A 14 12.05 -30.23 14.24
C PRO A 14 10.63 -29.74 13.97
N ARG A 15 10.33 -28.50 14.34
CA ARG A 15 8.97 -27.92 14.19
C ARG A 15 8.41 -28.12 12.78
N TRP A 16 9.25 -27.95 11.77
CA TRP A 16 8.85 -28.13 10.36
C TRP A 16 8.47 -29.59 10.03
N ALA A 17 9.13 -30.59 10.60
CA ALA A 17 8.80 -31.99 10.40
C ALA A 17 7.43 -32.36 11.00
N ARG A 18 7.09 -31.81 12.18
CA ARG A 18 5.75 -31.94 12.75
C ARG A 18 4.68 -31.26 11.91
N ARG A 19 4.97 -30.09 11.34
CA ARG A 19 4.05 -29.42 10.40
C ARG A 19 3.87 -30.24 9.13
N GLY A 20 4.94 -30.85 8.59
CA GLY A 20 4.87 -31.73 7.44
C GLY A 20 3.98 -32.96 7.67
N ALA A 21 4.07 -33.60 8.82
CA ALA A 21 3.20 -34.71 9.19
C ALA A 21 1.73 -34.27 9.31
N ALA A 22 1.47 -33.13 9.96
CA ALA A 22 0.12 -32.57 10.05
C ALA A 22 -0.45 -32.16 8.69
N LYS A 23 0.38 -31.62 7.79
CA LYS A 23 -0.01 -31.34 6.40
C LYS A 23 -0.40 -32.62 5.68
N ALA A 24 0.44 -33.67 5.74
CA ALA A 24 0.18 -34.94 5.08
C ALA A 24 -1.14 -35.59 5.54
N GLU A 25 -1.42 -35.54 6.86
CA GLU A 25 -2.70 -35.99 7.43
C GLU A 25 -3.91 -35.26 6.81
N ARG A 26 -3.84 -33.92 6.76
CA ARG A 26 -4.91 -33.08 6.20
C ARG A 26 -5.12 -33.35 4.71
N LEU A 27 -4.04 -33.43 3.92
CA LEU A 27 -4.09 -33.74 2.49
C LEU A 27 -4.65 -35.14 2.24
N GLY A 28 -4.27 -36.13 3.06
CA GLY A 28 -4.81 -37.49 2.99
C GLY A 28 -6.33 -37.54 3.19
N ALA A 29 -6.88 -36.71 4.07
CA ALA A 29 -8.31 -36.65 4.33
C ALA A 29 -9.15 -36.18 3.11
N VAL A 30 -8.56 -35.43 2.19
CA VAL A 30 -9.23 -34.84 1.02
C VAL A 30 -8.78 -35.45 -0.31
N ALA A 31 -7.80 -36.34 -0.32
CA ALA A 31 -7.24 -36.92 -1.55
C ALA A 31 -8.31 -37.56 -2.46
N HIS A 32 -9.36 -38.13 -1.88
CA HIS A 32 -10.47 -38.74 -2.62
C HIS A 32 -11.40 -37.73 -3.31
N LEU A 33 -11.28 -36.43 -3.00
CA LEU A 33 -12.09 -35.35 -3.59
C LEU A 33 -11.43 -34.71 -4.82
N ALA A 34 -10.14 -34.93 -5.03
CA ALA A 34 -9.33 -34.30 -6.06
C ALA A 34 -8.89 -35.32 -7.13
N ASP A 35 -8.64 -34.82 -8.33
CA ASP A 35 -7.94 -35.54 -9.39
C ASP A 35 -6.52 -34.96 -9.49
N GLY A 36 -5.55 -35.66 -8.92
CA GLY A 36 -4.21 -35.12 -8.68
C GLY A 36 -4.25 -33.86 -7.78
N CYS A 37 -3.80 -32.72 -8.28
CA CYS A 37 -3.91 -31.44 -7.61
C CYS A 37 -5.17 -30.65 -7.97
N VAL A 38 -5.98 -31.12 -8.92
CA VAL A 38 -7.19 -30.42 -9.37
C VAL A 38 -8.37 -30.79 -8.49
N LEU A 39 -8.91 -29.81 -7.79
CA LEU A 39 -10.08 -29.97 -6.94
C LEU A 39 -11.33 -29.51 -7.73
N PRO A 40 -12.31 -30.41 -7.98
CA PRO A 40 -13.56 -30.00 -8.62
C PRO A 40 -14.27 -28.91 -7.81
N THR A 41 -14.79 -27.89 -8.49
CA THR A 41 -15.48 -26.74 -7.88
C THR A 41 -16.57 -27.17 -6.88
N ARG A 42 -17.34 -28.20 -7.22
CA ARG A 42 -18.41 -28.77 -6.35
C ARG A 42 -17.89 -29.40 -5.04
N SER A 43 -16.62 -29.79 -4.99
CA SER A 43 -16.00 -30.45 -3.83
C SER A 43 -15.27 -29.45 -2.91
N LEU A 44 -15.18 -28.16 -3.30
CA LEU A 44 -14.36 -27.16 -2.59
C LEU A 44 -14.80 -26.97 -1.14
N GLU A 45 -16.09 -26.76 -0.88
CA GLU A 45 -16.58 -26.51 0.49
C GLU A 45 -16.32 -27.74 1.39
N GLN A 46 -16.53 -28.96 0.87
CA GLN A 46 -16.20 -30.17 1.61
C GLN A 46 -14.69 -30.27 1.89
N ALA A 47 -13.86 -29.99 0.89
CA ALA A 47 -12.40 -30.02 1.06
C ALA A 47 -11.93 -28.97 2.08
N LEU A 48 -12.41 -27.73 1.99
CA LEU A 48 -12.09 -26.68 2.98
C LEU A 48 -12.50 -27.09 4.40
N GLY A 49 -13.69 -27.68 4.57
CA GLY A 49 -14.19 -28.15 5.87
C GLY A 49 -13.39 -29.32 6.47
N LEU A 50 -12.62 -30.07 5.66
CA LEU A 50 -11.71 -31.14 6.09
C LEU A 50 -10.27 -30.64 6.29
N LEU A 51 -9.86 -29.66 5.49
CA LEU A 51 -8.49 -29.12 5.54
C LEU A 51 -8.29 -28.11 6.68
N LEU A 52 -9.29 -27.29 6.96
CA LEU A 52 -9.19 -26.23 7.97
C LEU A 52 -9.50 -26.76 9.37
N ARG A 53 -8.81 -26.21 10.35
CA ARG A 53 -9.01 -26.48 11.76
C ARG A 53 -9.29 -25.17 12.51
N PRO A 54 -10.08 -25.20 13.58
CA PRO A 54 -10.27 -24.04 14.43
C PRO A 54 -8.93 -23.41 14.84
N GLY A 55 -8.84 -22.08 14.74
CA GLY A 55 -7.64 -21.33 15.10
C GLY A 55 -6.52 -21.33 14.06
N ASP A 56 -6.69 -21.95 12.90
CA ASP A 56 -5.69 -21.88 11.82
C ASP A 56 -5.44 -20.43 11.38
N ARG A 57 -4.19 -20.13 11.05
CA ARG A 57 -3.80 -18.91 10.36
C ARG A 57 -3.99 -19.09 8.86
N VAL A 58 -4.83 -18.27 8.28
CA VAL A 58 -5.16 -18.33 6.86
C VAL A 58 -4.69 -17.06 6.17
N ALA A 59 -3.69 -17.18 5.30
CA ALA A 59 -3.35 -16.11 4.38
C ALA A 59 -4.37 -16.12 3.24
N LEU A 60 -5.21 -15.11 3.19
CA LEU A 60 -6.22 -14.93 2.15
C LEU A 60 -5.75 -13.81 1.21
N GLU A 61 -5.46 -14.16 -0.04
CA GLU A 61 -5.00 -13.16 -1.00
C GLU A 61 -6.10 -12.15 -1.30
N GLY A 62 -5.83 -10.90 -0.99
CA GLY A 62 -6.70 -9.78 -1.24
C GLY A 62 -5.86 -8.53 -1.48
N ASN A 63 -5.93 -8.00 -2.70
CA ASN A 63 -5.43 -6.69 -3.08
C ASN A 63 -6.35 -6.12 -4.17
N ASN A 64 -6.05 -4.98 -4.74
CA ASN A 64 -6.93 -4.39 -5.74
C ASN A 64 -6.90 -5.11 -7.09
N GLN A 65 -5.89 -5.91 -7.38
CA GLN A 65 -5.68 -6.60 -8.66
C GLN A 65 -5.90 -8.11 -8.60
N LYS A 66 -5.86 -8.71 -7.42
CA LYS A 66 -5.98 -10.15 -7.22
C LYS A 66 -6.79 -10.42 -5.97
N GLN A 67 -7.90 -11.13 -6.13
CA GLN A 67 -8.85 -11.38 -5.05
C GLN A 67 -9.20 -12.85 -5.01
N ALA A 68 -8.86 -13.54 -3.94
CA ALA A 68 -9.31 -14.91 -3.68
C ALA A 68 -10.79 -14.91 -3.23
N ASP A 69 -11.65 -14.24 -3.99
CA ASP A 69 -13.06 -13.98 -3.67
C ASP A 69 -13.93 -15.23 -3.73
N PHE A 70 -13.65 -16.14 -4.67
CA PHE A 70 -14.37 -17.42 -4.74
C PHE A 70 -14.03 -18.31 -3.54
N LEU A 71 -12.74 -18.43 -3.19
CA LEU A 71 -12.31 -19.15 -1.98
C LEU A 71 -12.88 -18.53 -0.72
N SER A 72 -12.91 -17.19 -0.62
CA SER A 72 -13.50 -16.48 0.52
C SER A 72 -15.00 -16.75 0.65
N ARG A 73 -15.76 -16.69 -0.46
CA ARG A 73 -17.19 -17.01 -0.47
C ARG A 73 -17.47 -18.46 -0.08
N SER A 74 -16.66 -19.39 -0.56
CA SER A 74 -16.78 -20.81 -0.22
C SER A 74 -16.43 -21.07 1.25
N LEU A 75 -15.38 -20.42 1.76
CA LEU A 75 -15.01 -20.47 3.17
C LEU A 75 -16.14 -19.94 4.06
N ALA A 76 -16.79 -18.83 3.67
CA ALA A 76 -17.91 -18.24 4.42
C ALA A 76 -19.15 -19.14 4.49
N ARG A 77 -19.27 -20.17 3.66
CA ARG A 77 -20.40 -21.13 3.68
C ARG A 77 -20.19 -22.32 4.61
N LEU A 78 -18.99 -22.45 5.17
CA LEU A 78 -18.70 -23.55 6.09
C LEU A 78 -19.54 -23.43 7.38
N ASP A 79 -19.71 -24.57 8.05
CA ASP A 79 -20.35 -24.63 9.36
C ASP A 79 -19.42 -24.04 10.44
N PRO A 80 -19.81 -22.93 11.09
CA PRO A 80 -19.00 -22.30 12.13
C PRO A 80 -18.84 -23.18 13.39
N ALA A 81 -19.64 -24.22 13.55
CA ALA A 81 -19.44 -25.19 14.63
C ALA A 81 -18.19 -26.09 14.38
N ARG A 82 -17.74 -26.18 13.14
CA ARG A 82 -16.58 -27.01 12.74
C ARG A 82 -15.35 -26.20 12.40
N VAL A 83 -15.53 -25.06 11.72
CA VAL A 83 -14.45 -24.15 11.31
C VAL A 83 -14.74 -22.78 11.88
N HIS A 84 -13.96 -22.37 12.87
CA HIS A 84 -14.15 -21.11 13.58
C HIS A 84 -12.82 -20.58 14.12
N ASP A 85 -12.85 -19.38 14.65
CA ASP A 85 -11.69 -18.69 15.25
C ASP A 85 -10.48 -18.57 14.31
N LEU A 86 -10.71 -18.58 12.99
CA LEU A 86 -9.61 -18.40 12.05
C LEU A 86 -8.94 -17.04 12.25
N HIS A 87 -7.62 -17.02 12.13
CA HIS A 87 -6.81 -15.81 12.11
C HIS A 87 -6.44 -15.47 10.68
N LEU A 88 -7.07 -14.45 10.10
CA LEU A 88 -6.84 -14.05 8.73
C LEU A 88 -5.64 -13.10 8.60
N LEU A 89 -4.84 -13.32 7.58
CA LEU A 89 -3.71 -12.49 7.17
C LEU A 89 -4.02 -11.99 5.75
N ILE A 90 -4.38 -10.70 5.61
CA ILE A 90 -4.85 -10.13 4.33
C ILE A 90 -4.10 -8.83 4.05
N SER A 91 -3.41 -8.73 2.91
CA SER A 91 -2.70 -7.50 2.59
C SER A 91 -3.65 -6.32 2.31
N SER A 92 -4.72 -6.55 1.57
CA SER A 92 -5.77 -5.54 1.33
C SER A 92 -7.15 -6.15 1.37
N ILE A 93 -8.04 -5.56 2.18
CA ILE A 93 -9.44 -5.96 2.29
C ILE A 93 -10.25 -5.16 1.28
N SER A 94 -10.11 -5.48 0.00
CA SER A 94 -10.77 -4.72 -1.06
C SER A 94 -12.20 -5.19 -1.33
N ARG A 95 -12.56 -6.42 -0.90
CA ARG A 95 -13.86 -7.05 -1.19
C ARG A 95 -14.67 -7.26 0.08
N PRO A 96 -16.01 -7.06 0.01
CA PRO A 96 -16.88 -7.33 1.15
C PRO A 96 -16.86 -8.81 1.57
N GLU A 97 -16.66 -9.74 0.63
CA GLU A 97 -16.61 -11.19 0.89
C GLU A 97 -15.57 -11.58 1.94
N HIS A 98 -14.47 -10.82 2.04
CA HIS A 98 -13.42 -11.07 3.04
C HIS A 98 -13.92 -10.79 4.47
N LEU A 99 -14.85 -9.86 4.64
CA LEU A 99 -15.41 -9.51 5.96
C LEU A 99 -16.62 -10.37 6.34
N ASP A 100 -17.29 -11.02 5.37
CA ASP A 100 -18.39 -11.95 5.64
C ASP A 100 -17.94 -13.08 6.57
N LEU A 101 -16.66 -13.46 6.53
CA LEU A 101 -16.08 -14.49 7.39
C LEU A 101 -16.21 -14.17 8.88
N PHE A 102 -16.09 -12.90 9.25
CA PHE A 102 -16.24 -12.43 10.64
C PHE A 102 -17.69 -12.39 11.06
N GLU A 103 -18.58 -11.95 10.16
CA GLU A 103 -20.02 -11.90 10.44
C GLU A 103 -20.63 -13.29 10.62
N ARG A 104 -20.07 -14.29 9.96
CA ARG A 104 -20.50 -15.68 10.05
C ARG A 104 -19.83 -16.48 11.17
N GLY A 105 -18.88 -15.87 11.90
CA GLY A 105 -18.16 -16.54 12.99
C GLY A 105 -17.11 -17.56 12.54
N ILE A 106 -16.73 -17.55 11.26
CA ILE A 106 -15.65 -18.39 10.71
C ILE A 106 -14.29 -17.83 11.11
N ALA A 107 -14.10 -16.52 10.99
CA ALA A 107 -12.87 -15.84 11.39
C ALA A 107 -13.14 -14.96 12.62
N ARG A 108 -12.09 -14.75 13.42
CA ARG A 108 -12.14 -13.91 14.62
C ARG A 108 -11.06 -12.84 14.62
N ARG A 109 -9.87 -13.15 14.15
CA ARG A 109 -8.72 -12.25 14.21
C ARG A 109 -8.23 -11.88 12.81
N LEU A 110 -7.76 -10.65 12.67
CA LEU A 110 -7.27 -10.08 11.43
C LEU A 110 -5.95 -9.35 11.64
N ASP A 111 -4.96 -9.66 10.82
CA ASP A 111 -3.78 -8.83 10.58
C ASP A 111 -3.84 -8.37 9.12
N PHE A 112 -3.72 -7.06 8.87
CA PHE A 112 -3.89 -6.50 7.53
C PHE A 112 -3.05 -5.24 7.31
N SER A 113 -2.98 -4.79 6.06
CA SER A 113 -2.24 -3.57 5.72
C SER A 113 -3.16 -2.44 5.23
N PHE A 114 -4.21 -2.78 4.50
CA PHE A 114 -5.12 -1.79 3.92
C PHE A 114 -6.56 -2.33 3.84
N ALA A 115 -7.53 -1.52 4.24
CA ALA A 115 -8.95 -1.89 4.19
C ALA A 115 -9.78 -1.06 3.18
N GLY A 116 -9.23 0.04 2.68
CA GLY A 116 -9.81 0.84 1.60
C GLY A 116 -11.32 1.08 1.72
N PRO A 117 -12.11 0.62 0.74
CA PRO A 117 -13.56 0.77 0.74
C PRO A 117 -14.26 0.09 1.92
N GLN A 118 -13.63 -0.91 2.53
CA GLN A 118 -14.20 -1.67 3.65
C GLN A 118 -13.89 -1.08 5.04
N SER A 119 -13.19 0.06 5.09
CA SER A 119 -12.69 0.66 6.33
C SER A 119 -13.77 0.96 7.39
N LEU A 120 -14.96 1.35 6.96
CA LEU A 120 -16.11 1.58 7.87
C LEU A 120 -16.65 0.25 8.44
N ARG A 121 -16.75 -0.77 7.59
CA ARG A 121 -17.24 -2.10 8.00
C ARG A 121 -16.27 -2.78 8.97
N VAL A 122 -14.96 -2.63 8.76
CA VAL A 122 -13.95 -3.11 9.71
C VAL A 122 -14.13 -2.46 11.07
N ALA A 123 -14.32 -1.13 11.13
CA ALA A 123 -14.56 -0.41 12.37
C ALA A 123 -15.83 -0.93 13.09
N GLN A 124 -16.92 -1.11 12.35
CA GLN A 124 -18.17 -1.63 12.89
C GLN A 124 -18.03 -3.05 13.49
N LEU A 125 -17.34 -3.95 12.77
CA LEU A 125 -17.11 -5.32 13.25
C LEU A 125 -16.27 -5.38 14.53
N ILE A 126 -15.37 -4.42 14.73
CA ILE A 126 -14.62 -4.28 15.99
C ILE A 126 -15.54 -3.82 17.11
N GLU A 127 -16.37 -2.80 16.86
CA GLU A 127 -17.33 -2.29 17.85
C GLU A 127 -18.34 -3.37 18.27
N ASP A 128 -18.78 -4.20 17.32
CA ASP A 128 -19.68 -5.33 17.56
C ASP A 128 -18.99 -6.52 18.27
N GLY A 129 -17.67 -6.46 18.50
CA GLY A 129 -16.89 -7.54 19.12
C GLY A 129 -16.75 -8.80 18.25
N ARG A 130 -17.00 -8.68 16.95
CA ARG A 130 -16.90 -9.78 15.98
C ARG A 130 -15.52 -9.92 15.34
N LEU A 131 -14.72 -8.86 15.38
CA LEU A 131 -13.41 -8.81 14.80
C LEU A 131 -12.37 -8.28 15.80
N GLU A 132 -11.31 -9.05 16.02
CA GLU A 132 -10.12 -8.65 16.77
C GLU A 132 -9.01 -8.29 15.80
N VAL A 133 -8.41 -7.12 15.98
CA VAL A 133 -7.24 -6.73 15.16
C VAL A 133 -5.97 -7.16 15.85
N GLY A 134 -5.16 -7.97 15.17
CA GLY A 134 -3.82 -8.32 15.62
C GLY A 134 -2.88 -7.13 15.51
N ALA A 135 -2.72 -6.63 14.31
CA ALA A 135 -2.02 -5.39 14.02
C ALA A 135 -2.40 -4.85 12.62
N ILE A 136 -2.15 -3.56 12.41
CA ILE A 136 -2.15 -2.94 11.08
C ILE A 136 -0.69 -2.78 10.67
N HIS A 137 -0.32 -3.36 9.54
CA HIS A 137 1.04 -3.46 9.04
C HIS A 137 1.28 -2.59 7.82
N THR A 138 2.52 -2.32 7.49
CA THR A 138 2.88 -2.06 6.08
C THR A 138 2.91 -3.39 5.31
N TYR A 139 2.77 -3.35 3.99
CA TYR A 139 2.80 -4.58 3.19
C TYR A 139 4.07 -5.41 3.44
N VAL A 140 5.23 -4.78 3.42
CA VAL A 140 6.52 -5.50 3.62
C VAL A 140 6.61 -6.11 5.00
N GLU A 141 6.13 -5.43 6.04
CA GLU A 141 6.11 -5.96 7.40
C GLU A 141 5.19 -7.18 7.51
N LEU A 142 3.98 -7.12 6.93
CA LEU A 142 3.05 -8.25 6.96
C LEU A 142 3.69 -9.51 6.35
N TYR A 143 4.35 -9.38 5.21
CA TYR A 143 5.03 -10.51 4.56
C TYR A 143 6.23 -11.00 5.36
N ALA A 144 7.02 -10.10 5.93
CA ALA A 144 8.11 -10.48 6.81
C ALA A 144 7.59 -11.29 8.02
N ARG A 145 6.47 -10.87 8.60
CA ARG A 145 5.84 -11.58 9.71
C ARG A 145 5.25 -12.93 9.31
N MET A 146 4.71 -13.08 8.10
CA MET A 146 4.31 -14.40 7.57
C MET A 146 5.49 -15.38 7.54
N LEU A 147 6.69 -14.91 7.27
CA LEU A 147 7.90 -15.75 7.28
C LEU A 147 8.41 -16.06 8.69
N ILE A 148 8.20 -15.18 9.66
CA ILE A 148 8.82 -15.27 10.99
C ILE A 148 7.85 -15.85 12.03
N ASP A 149 6.75 -15.17 12.33
CA ASP A 149 5.88 -15.47 13.48
C ASP A 149 4.39 -15.63 13.11
N LEU A 150 3.89 -14.97 12.09
CA LEU A 150 2.53 -15.16 11.56
C LEU A 150 2.48 -16.20 10.43
N GLN A 151 3.26 -17.27 10.55
CA GLN A 151 3.34 -18.32 9.53
C GLN A 151 1.96 -18.88 9.21
N PRO A 152 1.49 -18.82 7.94
CA PRO A 152 0.20 -19.37 7.57
C PRO A 152 0.19 -20.91 7.69
N ASP A 153 -0.93 -21.45 8.15
CA ASP A 153 -1.22 -22.88 8.10
C ASP A 153 -1.85 -23.24 6.75
N VAL A 154 -2.64 -22.32 6.22
CA VAL A 154 -3.26 -22.42 4.91
C VAL A 154 -3.12 -21.09 4.16
N ALA A 155 -2.81 -21.14 2.87
CA ALA A 155 -2.91 -20.00 1.96
C ALA A 155 -4.00 -20.24 0.93
N LEU A 156 -4.85 -19.25 0.75
CA LEU A 156 -5.90 -19.16 -0.26
C LEU A 156 -5.50 -18.05 -1.23
N VAL A 157 -5.00 -18.43 -2.40
CA VAL A 157 -4.46 -17.50 -3.39
C VAL A 157 -5.24 -17.54 -4.70
N CYS A 158 -5.00 -16.56 -5.57
CA CYS A 158 -5.59 -16.55 -6.92
C CYS A 158 -4.53 -16.37 -8.00
N ALA A 159 -4.76 -17.01 -9.13
CA ALA A 159 -3.97 -16.87 -10.34
C ALA A 159 -4.91 -16.84 -11.57
N ASP A 160 -4.38 -16.44 -12.71
CA ASP A 160 -5.18 -16.42 -13.95
C ASP A 160 -5.39 -17.83 -14.49
N LYS A 161 -4.30 -18.60 -14.61
CA LYS A 161 -4.33 -19.95 -15.17
C LYS A 161 -3.47 -20.93 -14.37
N ALA A 162 -3.85 -22.21 -14.47
CA ALA A 162 -3.01 -23.31 -14.04
C ALA A 162 -2.92 -24.38 -15.13
N ASP A 163 -1.90 -25.24 -15.04
CA ASP A 163 -1.88 -26.50 -15.76
C ASP A 163 -2.33 -27.68 -14.86
N ALA A 164 -2.42 -28.88 -15.44
CA ALA A 164 -2.82 -30.07 -14.71
C ALA A 164 -1.79 -30.52 -13.63
N GLN A 165 -0.59 -29.99 -13.65
CA GLN A 165 0.45 -30.22 -12.66
C GLN A 165 0.43 -29.20 -11.50
N GLY A 166 -0.49 -28.22 -11.57
CA GLY A 166 -0.62 -27.18 -10.56
C GLY A 166 0.36 -26.01 -10.71
N ASN A 167 1.13 -25.96 -11.80
CA ASN A 167 1.91 -24.77 -12.10
C ASN A 167 0.96 -23.59 -12.33
N LEU A 168 1.33 -22.39 -11.84
CA LEU A 168 0.48 -21.21 -11.96
C LEU A 168 1.08 -20.16 -12.88
N TYR A 169 0.24 -19.58 -13.71
CA TYR A 169 0.41 -18.31 -14.36
C TYR A 169 -0.41 -17.26 -13.61
N THR A 170 0.26 -16.28 -13.02
CA THR A 170 -0.40 -15.30 -12.15
C THR A 170 -1.18 -14.23 -12.91
N GLY A 171 -1.13 -14.25 -14.24
CA GLY A 171 -1.78 -13.24 -15.08
C GLY A 171 -0.91 -12.02 -15.34
N PRO A 172 -1.54 -10.89 -15.72
CA PRO A 172 -0.81 -9.65 -16.00
C PRO A 172 0.03 -9.14 -14.81
N ASN A 173 -0.42 -9.43 -13.57
CA ASN A 173 0.23 -8.99 -12.35
C ASN A 173 0.65 -10.18 -11.48
N THR A 174 1.88 -10.16 -11.02
CA THR A 174 2.42 -11.15 -10.08
C THR A 174 2.10 -10.76 -8.63
N GLU A 175 2.24 -9.50 -8.29
CA GLU A 175 1.94 -8.87 -6.98
C GLU A 175 2.40 -9.67 -5.75
N ASP A 176 1.46 -10.09 -4.91
CA ASP A 176 1.73 -10.71 -3.61
C ASP A 176 1.79 -12.23 -3.67
N THR A 177 1.23 -12.86 -4.71
CA THR A 177 1.01 -14.30 -4.77
C THR A 177 2.26 -15.13 -4.48
N PRO A 178 3.44 -14.86 -5.10
CA PRO A 178 4.65 -15.63 -4.81
C PRO A 178 5.06 -15.56 -3.35
N THR A 179 4.98 -14.38 -2.73
CA THR A 179 5.39 -14.18 -1.34
C THR A 179 4.49 -14.95 -0.36
N ILE A 180 3.17 -14.92 -0.58
CA ILE A 180 2.20 -15.68 0.22
C ILE A 180 2.44 -17.20 0.08
N VAL A 181 2.64 -17.66 -1.15
CA VAL A 181 2.90 -19.08 -1.43
C VAL A 181 4.20 -19.53 -0.79
N GLU A 182 5.30 -18.81 -0.95
CA GLU A 182 6.60 -19.13 -0.36
C GLU A 182 6.53 -19.16 1.16
N ALA A 183 5.94 -18.15 1.80
CA ALA A 183 5.79 -18.09 3.25
C ALA A 183 4.99 -19.28 3.81
N THR A 184 4.08 -19.83 3.03
CA THR A 184 3.22 -20.96 3.41
C THR A 184 3.85 -22.30 3.05
N ALA A 185 4.18 -22.53 1.80
CA ALA A 185 4.67 -23.81 1.29
C ALA A 185 6.00 -24.21 1.92
N PHE A 186 6.96 -23.29 2.04
CA PHE A 186 8.29 -23.58 2.62
C PHE A 186 8.24 -23.87 4.14
N ARG A 187 7.12 -23.57 4.77
CA ARG A 187 6.88 -23.88 6.18
C ARG A 187 5.86 -25.03 6.38
N GLN A 188 5.63 -25.83 5.33
CA GLN A 188 4.70 -26.95 5.35
C GLN A 188 3.26 -26.55 5.64
N GLY A 189 2.84 -25.36 5.20
CA GLY A 189 1.45 -24.97 5.11
C GLY A 189 0.79 -25.51 3.83
N ILE A 190 -0.53 -25.48 3.78
CA ILE A 190 -1.33 -25.93 2.63
C ILE A 190 -1.59 -24.72 1.73
N VAL A 191 -1.41 -24.90 0.42
CA VAL A 191 -1.68 -23.84 -0.58
C VAL A 191 -2.79 -24.29 -1.52
N ILE A 192 -3.86 -23.50 -1.59
CA ILE A 192 -4.99 -23.70 -2.48
C ILE A 192 -5.10 -22.47 -3.38
N ALA A 193 -5.04 -22.69 -4.69
CA ALA A 193 -5.16 -21.63 -5.68
C ALA A 193 -6.51 -21.69 -6.42
N GLN A 194 -7.27 -20.59 -6.39
CA GLN A 194 -8.34 -20.40 -7.38
C GLN A 194 -7.74 -19.88 -8.68
N VAL A 195 -8.26 -20.36 -9.81
CA VAL A 195 -7.85 -19.93 -11.14
C VAL A 195 -9.08 -19.66 -12.01
N ASN A 196 -8.91 -18.86 -13.07
CA ASN A 196 -9.97 -18.65 -14.03
C ASN A 196 -10.09 -19.84 -15.01
N GLU A 197 -8.95 -20.52 -15.27
CA GLU A 197 -8.88 -21.60 -16.27
C GLU A 197 -7.77 -22.59 -15.93
N ILE A 198 -7.99 -23.86 -16.27
CA ILE A 198 -6.94 -24.88 -16.36
C ILE A 198 -6.68 -25.15 -17.83
N CYS A 199 -5.43 -25.03 -18.29
CA CYS A 199 -5.04 -25.18 -19.69
C CYS A 199 -3.88 -26.16 -19.85
N GLY A 200 -3.65 -26.62 -21.10
CA GLY A 200 -2.57 -27.57 -21.39
C GLY A 200 -1.18 -26.95 -21.40
N GLU A 201 -1.07 -25.67 -21.71
CA GLU A 201 0.18 -24.91 -21.78
C GLU A 201 -0.01 -23.52 -21.20
N LEU A 202 0.89 -23.13 -20.29
CA LEU A 202 0.89 -21.82 -19.68
C LEU A 202 1.76 -20.85 -20.49
N PRO A 203 1.40 -19.55 -20.56
CA PRO A 203 2.27 -18.53 -21.17
C PRO A 203 3.67 -18.49 -20.52
N ARG A 204 3.72 -18.74 -19.22
CA ARG A 204 4.91 -18.95 -18.39
C ARG A 204 4.51 -19.59 -17.07
N VAL A 205 5.47 -20.14 -16.33
CA VAL A 205 5.29 -20.60 -14.96
C VAL A 205 5.81 -19.52 -14.02
N ASP A 206 4.92 -18.89 -13.25
CA ASP A 206 5.28 -17.94 -12.20
C ASP A 206 5.48 -18.63 -10.86
N ILE A 207 4.70 -19.67 -10.58
CA ILE A 207 4.75 -20.47 -9.34
C ILE A 207 4.76 -21.95 -9.71
N PRO A 208 5.78 -22.72 -9.28
CA PRO A 208 5.87 -24.15 -9.56
C PRO A 208 4.74 -24.93 -8.89
N GLY A 209 4.17 -25.91 -9.57
CA GLY A 209 3.12 -26.78 -9.03
C GLY A 209 3.53 -27.54 -7.78
N SER A 210 4.83 -27.81 -7.60
CA SER A 210 5.34 -28.43 -6.36
C SER A 210 5.12 -27.60 -5.07
N TRP A 211 4.73 -26.34 -5.20
CA TRP A 211 4.41 -25.45 -4.07
C TRP A 211 2.91 -25.32 -3.84
N ILE A 212 2.10 -25.91 -4.73
CA ILE A 212 0.64 -25.85 -4.72
C ILE A 212 0.09 -27.21 -4.38
N ASP A 213 -0.81 -27.27 -3.41
CA ASP A 213 -1.45 -28.54 -3.02
C ASP A 213 -2.73 -28.77 -3.85
N PHE A 214 -3.54 -27.72 -4.06
CA PHE A 214 -4.75 -27.82 -4.86
C PHE A 214 -4.96 -26.59 -5.72
N VAL A 215 -5.53 -26.85 -6.91
CA VAL A 215 -6.04 -25.84 -7.83
C VAL A 215 -7.55 -26.06 -8.01
N VAL A 216 -8.31 -24.98 -8.01
CA VAL A 216 -9.76 -25.01 -8.26
C VAL A 216 -10.13 -23.92 -9.27
N VAL A 217 -10.97 -24.28 -10.26
CA VAL A 217 -11.53 -23.29 -11.19
C VAL A 217 -12.66 -22.54 -10.49
N ALA A 218 -12.54 -21.21 -10.44
CA ALA A 218 -13.54 -20.34 -9.85
C ALA A 218 -14.83 -20.32 -10.70
N ASP A 219 -15.96 -20.04 -10.07
CA ASP A 219 -17.27 -19.93 -10.74
C ASP A 219 -17.35 -18.74 -11.70
N ARG A 220 -16.46 -17.77 -11.53
CA ARG A 220 -16.26 -16.59 -12.38
C ARG A 220 -14.85 -16.06 -12.18
N PRO A 221 -14.30 -15.30 -13.14
CA PRO A 221 -13.02 -14.63 -12.95
C PRO A 221 -13.02 -13.76 -11.69
N PHE A 222 -11.89 -13.74 -11.00
CA PHE A 222 -11.77 -12.93 -9.78
C PHE A 222 -12.03 -11.44 -10.08
N ALA A 223 -12.71 -10.79 -9.15
CA ALA A 223 -13.02 -9.37 -9.26
C ALA A 223 -11.78 -8.52 -8.93
N ILE A 224 -11.61 -7.42 -9.64
CA ILE A 224 -10.54 -6.44 -9.43
C ILE A 224 -11.16 -5.08 -9.11
N GLU A 225 -10.46 -4.29 -8.29
CA GLU A 225 -10.95 -3.00 -7.82
C GLU A 225 -10.05 -1.85 -8.32
N PRO A 226 -10.63 -0.81 -8.91
CA PRO A 226 -9.88 0.37 -9.33
C PRO A 226 -9.52 1.23 -8.11
N LEU A 227 -8.36 0.95 -7.54
CA LEU A 227 -7.88 1.62 -6.32
C LEU A 227 -7.22 2.97 -6.63
N PHE A 228 -6.51 3.08 -7.74
CA PHE A 228 -5.71 4.25 -8.11
C PHE A 228 -6.43 5.19 -9.07
N THR A 229 -7.58 4.80 -9.62
CA THR A 229 -8.39 5.67 -10.46
C THR A 229 -8.91 6.84 -9.64
N ARG A 230 -8.49 8.04 -10.01
CA ARG A 230 -8.93 9.31 -9.42
C ARG A 230 -9.54 10.17 -10.51
N ASP A 231 -10.77 10.58 -10.32
CA ASP A 231 -11.41 11.50 -11.26
C ASP A 231 -10.90 12.93 -11.00
N PRO A 232 -10.19 13.55 -11.94
CA PRO A 232 -9.66 14.90 -11.76
C PRO A 232 -10.73 15.96 -11.47
N ARG A 233 -12.01 15.67 -11.77
CA ARG A 233 -13.13 16.56 -11.42
C ARG A 233 -13.25 16.82 -9.92
N HIS A 234 -12.75 15.92 -9.08
CA HIS A 234 -12.79 16.03 -7.62
C HIS A 234 -11.55 16.70 -7.01
N ILE A 235 -10.55 17.04 -7.81
CA ILE A 235 -9.38 17.80 -7.33
C ILE A 235 -9.84 19.23 -7.03
N THR A 236 -9.52 19.74 -5.84
CA THR A 236 -9.87 21.09 -5.38
C THR A 236 -8.79 22.11 -5.75
N ASP A 237 -9.14 23.40 -5.75
CA ASP A 237 -8.15 24.47 -5.95
C ASP A 237 -7.11 24.50 -4.80
N LEU A 238 -7.49 24.10 -3.58
CA LEU A 238 -6.54 23.95 -2.46
C LEU A 238 -5.49 22.88 -2.76
N GLN A 239 -5.89 21.76 -3.33
CA GLN A 239 -4.95 20.69 -3.71
C GLN A 239 -4.04 21.13 -4.87
N VAL A 240 -4.54 21.94 -5.79
CA VAL A 240 -3.71 22.58 -6.82
C VAL A 240 -2.69 23.52 -6.17
N LEU A 241 -3.09 24.36 -5.22
CA LEU A 241 -2.20 25.26 -4.48
C LEU A 241 -1.10 24.50 -3.76
N MET A 242 -1.47 23.45 -2.99
CA MET A 242 -0.53 22.58 -2.29
C MET A 242 0.44 21.92 -3.28
N GLY A 243 -0.06 21.45 -4.43
CA GLY A 243 0.76 20.87 -5.49
C GLY A 243 1.77 21.84 -6.07
N MET A 244 1.36 23.08 -6.38
CA MET A 244 2.26 24.13 -6.87
C MET A 244 3.33 24.48 -5.84
N MET A 245 2.96 24.61 -4.56
CA MET A 245 3.92 24.83 -3.48
C MET A 245 4.90 23.66 -3.32
N ALA A 246 4.41 22.42 -3.36
CA ALA A 246 5.27 21.25 -3.29
C ALA A 246 6.28 21.21 -4.44
N ILE A 247 5.86 21.45 -5.68
CA ILE A 247 6.74 21.51 -6.87
C ILE A 247 7.86 22.55 -6.65
N ARG A 248 7.54 23.75 -6.22
CA ARG A 248 8.54 24.82 -6.00
C ARG A 248 9.39 24.59 -4.77
N GLY A 249 8.75 24.29 -3.63
CA GLY A 249 9.40 24.24 -2.32
C GLY A 249 10.14 22.94 -2.02
N ILE A 250 9.83 21.87 -2.75
CA ILE A 250 10.40 20.54 -2.50
C ILE A 250 11.01 19.94 -3.76
N TYR A 251 10.23 19.66 -4.81
CA TYR A 251 10.73 18.95 -6.00
C TYR A 251 11.85 19.70 -6.71
N GLU A 252 11.62 20.98 -7.03
CA GLU A 252 12.61 21.84 -7.66
C GLU A 252 13.81 22.07 -6.73
N ARG A 253 13.53 22.39 -5.47
CA ARG A 253 14.55 22.73 -4.47
C ARG A 253 15.59 21.64 -4.28
N TYR A 254 15.16 20.37 -4.28
CA TYR A 254 16.05 19.21 -4.04
C TYR A 254 16.41 18.45 -5.32
N GLY A 255 15.91 18.85 -6.47
CA GLY A 255 16.13 18.13 -7.72
C GLY A 255 15.62 16.69 -7.64
N VAL A 256 14.42 16.48 -7.09
CA VAL A 256 13.84 15.14 -6.85
C VAL A 256 13.68 14.40 -8.16
N SER A 257 14.48 13.38 -8.41
CA SER A 257 14.48 12.61 -9.66
C SER A 257 13.75 11.28 -9.53
N SER A 258 13.89 10.59 -8.38
CA SER A 258 13.25 9.30 -8.11
C SER A 258 12.28 9.40 -6.93
N LEU A 259 11.06 8.88 -7.09
CA LEU A 259 10.01 9.15 -6.09
C LEU A 259 8.90 8.10 -6.08
N ASN A 260 8.13 8.15 -4.99
CA ASN A 260 6.85 7.49 -4.85
C ASN A 260 5.77 8.49 -4.45
N HIS A 261 4.62 8.42 -5.10
CA HIS A 261 3.38 9.09 -4.67
C HIS A 261 2.48 8.11 -3.91
N GLY A 262 2.01 8.51 -2.75
CA GLY A 262 0.88 7.89 -2.09
C GLY A 262 -0.41 8.13 -2.87
N ILE A 263 -1.43 7.34 -2.59
CA ILE A 263 -2.74 7.45 -3.23
C ILE A 263 -3.48 8.67 -2.65
N GLY A 264 -3.94 9.58 -3.50
CA GLY A 264 -4.74 10.73 -3.07
C GLY A 264 -5.02 11.71 -4.20
N PHE A 265 -5.93 12.65 -3.97
CA PHE A 265 -6.19 13.77 -4.91
C PHE A 265 -5.07 14.80 -4.87
N ASP A 266 -4.41 14.97 -3.72
CA ASP A 266 -3.27 15.88 -3.57
C ASP A 266 -2.11 15.48 -4.47
N THR A 267 -1.73 14.19 -4.46
CA THR A 267 -0.66 13.67 -5.30
C THR A 267 -1.08 13.60 -6.77
N ALA A 268 -2.35 13.28 -7.07
CA ALA A 268 -2.90 13.35 -8.41
C ALA A 268 -2.83 14.78 -8.98
N ALA A 269 -3.10 15.81 -8.17
CA ALA A 269 -2.93 17.20 -8.58
C ALA A 269 -1.49 17.51 -8.98
N ILE A 270 -0.50 17.03 -8.19
CA ILE A 270 0.93 17.22 -8.52
C ILE A 270 1.26 16.56 -9.88
N GLU A 271 0.82 15.32 -10.10
CA GLU A 271 1.04 14.59 -11.37
C GLU A 271 0.52 15.37 -12.57
N LEU A 272 -0.70 15.94 -12.44
CA LEU A 272 -1.34 16.71 -13.50
C LEU A 272 -0.79 18.14 -13.65
N LEU A 273 -0.05 18.65 -12.68
CA LEU A 273 0.64 19.95 -12.76
C LEU A 273 2.00 19.86 -13.46
N LEU A 274 2.61 18.68 -13.56
CA LEU A 274 3.92 18.52 -14.20
C LEU A 274 3.92 19.02 -15.65
N PRO A 275 2.98 18.58 -16.54
CA PRO A 275 2.97 19.00 -17.94
C PRO A 275 2.59 20.47 -18.18
N THR A 276 2.10 21.17 -17.18
CA THR A 276 1.62 22.56 -17.28
C THR A 276 2.49 23.48 -16.43
N TYR A 277 2.23 23.53 -15.12
CA TYR A 277 2.97 24.41 -14.22
C TYR A 277 4.46 24.05 -14.16
N GLY A 278 4.78 22.76 -14.03
CA GLY A 278 6.18 22.29 -14.05
C GLY A 278 6.91 22.66 -15.34
N GLU A 279 6.25 22.51 -16.50
CA GLU A 279 6.80 22.90 -17.80
C GLU A 279 7.07 24.40 -17.87
N SER A 280 6.13 25.23 -17.36
CA SER A 280 6.31 26.70 -17.33
C SER A 280 7.50 27.16 -16.49
N LEU A 281 7.94 26.33 -15.54
CA LEU A 281 9.13 26.53 -14.71
C LEU A 281 10.41 25.96 -15.33
N GLY A 282 10.34 25.31 -16.49
CA GLY A 282 11.47 24.66 -17.16
C GLY A 282 12.06 23.50 -16.36
N LEU A 283 11.22 22.73 -15.66
CA LEU A 283 11.65 21.63 -14.75
C LEU A 283 11.69 20.26 -15.43
N LYS A 284 11.17 20.12 -16.64
CA LYS A 284 11.20 18.87 -17.40
C LYS A 284 12.63 18.36 -17.60
N GLY A 285 12.82 17.05 -17.39
CA GLY A 285 14.14 16.41 -17.44
C GLY A 285 15.01 16.66 -16.21
N LYS A 286 14.59 17.52 -15.26
CA LYS A 286 15.32 17.83 -14.02
C LYS A 286 14.76 17.12 -12.80
N ILE A 287 13.44 16.91 -12.77
CA ILE A 287 12.71 16.27 -11.66
C ILE A 287 11.77 15.20 -12.19
N CYS A 288 11.26 14.34 -11.30
CA CYS A 288 10.16 13.39 -11.55
C CYS A 288 10.42 12.40 -12.70
N ARG A 289 11.66 11.90 -12.85
CA ARG A 289 12.03 11.03 -13.95
C ARG A 289 11.73 9.56 -13.71
N ASN A 290 11.97 9.07 -12.47
CA ASN A 290 11.89 7.64 -12.15
C ASN A 290 10.90 7.41 -11.00
N TRP A 291 9.94 6.53 -11.22
CA TRP A 291 8.83 6.32 -10.31
C TRP A 291 8.79 4.88 -9.79
N ALA A 292 8.50 4.72 -8.52
CA ALA A 292 8.23 3.43 -7.90
C ALA A 292 6.83 3.48 -7.27
N LEU A 293 5.80 3.04 -8.00
CA LEU A 293 4.40 3.10 -7.59
C LEU A 293 3.53 2.20 -8.48
N ASN A 294 2.25 2.07 -8.16
CA ASN A 294 1.29 1.56 -9.13
C ASN A 294 1.04 2.61 -10.22
N PRO A 295 0.77 2.19 -11.46
CA PRO A 295 0.58 3.11 -12.57
C PRO A 295 -0.72 3.91 -12.41
N HIS A 296 -0.65 5.08 -11.80
CA HIS A 296 -1.80 5.97 -11.62
C HIS A 296 -2.26 6.52 -12.98
N PRO A 297 -3.55 6.45 -13.34
CA PRO A 297 -4.05 7.04 -14.59
C PRO A 297 -3.77 8.54 -14.70
N THR A 298 -3.71 9.26 -13.58
CA THR A 298 -3.37 10.71 -13.53
C THR A 298 -1.92 11.00 -13.93
N LEU A 299 -1.05 9.98 -13.99
CA LEU A 299 0.33 10.13 -14.47
C LEU A 299 0.42 10.10 -16.01
N ILE A 300 -0.63 9.65 -16.73
CA ILE A 300 -0.63 9.55 -18.20
C ILE A 300 -0.19 10.86 -18.87
N PRO A 301 -0.73 12.04 -18.54
CA PRO A 301 -0.30 13.29 -19.17
C PRO A 301 1.20 13.58 -18.98
N ALA A 302 1.77 13.26 -17.83
CA ALA A 302 3.19 13.43 -17.58
C ALA A 302 4.05 12.44 -18.38
N ILE A 303 3.59 11.19 -18.55
CA ILE A 303 4.24 10.19 -19.40
C ILE A 303 4.23 10.65 -20.86
N GLU A 304 3.05 10.99 -21.39
CA GLU A 304 2.90 11.41 -22.78
C GLU A 304 3.65 12.71 -23.12
N SER A 305 3.79 13.59 -22.13
CA SER A 305 4.59 14.82 -22.26
C SER A 305 6.09 14.58 -22.09
N GLY A 306 6.56 13.34 -21.84
CA GLY A 306 7.97 12.98 -21.71
C GLY A 306 8.65 13.44 -20.42
N TRP A 307 7.91 13.50 -19.32
CA TRP A 307 8.45 13.76 -17.98
C TRP A 307 9.01 12.51 -17.34
N VAL A 308 8.41 11.35 -17.64
CA VAL A 308 8.67 10.08 -16.98
C VAL A 308 9.59 9.23 -17.86
N GLU A 309 10.68 8.73 -17.29
CA GLU A 309 11.64 7.84 -17.96
C GLU A 309 11.41 6.37 -17.58
N SER A 310 10.95 6.10 -16.36
CA SER A 310 10.67 4.74 -15.93
C SER A 310 9.64 4.67 -14.80
N VAL A 311 8.87 3.57 -14.79
CA VAL A 311 7.95 3.23 -13.72
C VAL A 311 8.22 1.80 -13.24
N HIS A 312 8.64 1.65 -11.98
CA HIS A 312 8.67 0.37 -11.28
C HIS A 312 7.33 0.13 -10.58
N CYS A 313 6.62 -0.91 -11.00
CA CYS A 313 5.25 -1.14 -10.55
C CYS A 313 5.16 -2.07 -9.35
N PHE A 314 4.33 -1.70 -8.37
CA PHE A 314 3.91 -2.57 -7.26
C PHE A 314 2.84 -3.57 -7.70
N GLY A 315 2.06 -3.20 -8.69
CA GLY A 315 0.95 -3.88 -9.32
C GLY A 315 0.48 -3.05 -10.51
N SER A 316 -0.76 -3.26 -10.96
CA SER A 316 -1.37 -2.48 -12.03
C SER A 316 -2.57 -1.67 -11.52
N GLU A 317 -3.30 -1.06 -12.42
CA GLU A 317 -4.60 -0.43 -12.20
C GLU A 317 -5.55 -0.86 -13.29
N VAL A 318 -6.82 -1.04 -12.93
CA VAL A 318 -7.87 -1.48 -13.86
C VAL A 318 -8.00 -0.50 -15.02
N GLY A 319 -7.91 -1.06 -16.23
CA GLY A 319 -8.03 -0.30 -17.48
C GLY A 319 -6.73 0.31 -17.97
N MET A 320 -5.62 0.10 -17.27
CA MET A 320 -4.29 0.54 -17.71
C MET A 320 -3.55 -0.51 -18.56
N GLU A 321 -4.10 -1.70 -18.72
CA GLU A 321 -3.42 -2.86 -19.31
C GLU A 321 -2.92 -2.55 -20.73
N ARG A 322 -3.78 -2.09 -21.61
CA ARG A 322 -3.44 -1.75 -23.00
C ARG A 322 -2.47 -0.57 -23.09
N TYR A 323 -2.62 0.41 -22.21
CA TYR A 323 -1.72 1.56 -22.13
C TYR A 323 -0.32 1.14 -21.70
N ILE A 324 -0.20 0.30 -20.69
CA ILE A 324 1.08 -0.23 -20.20
C ILE A 324 1.77 -1.07 -21.28
N GLU A 325 1.03 -1.96 -21.95
CA GLU A 325 1.55 -2.80 -23.03
C GLU A 325 2.10 -1.97 -24.20
N ALA A 326 1.48 -0.84 -24.50
CA ALA A 326 1.89 0.06 -25.55
C ALA A 326 3.12 0.94 -25.17
N ARG A 327 3.53 0.95 -23.89
CA ARG A 327 4.63 1.79 -23.40
C ARG A 327 5.76 0.96 -22.73
N PRO A 328 6.36 -0.01 -23.47
CA PRO A 328 7.49 -0.80 -22.95
C PRO A 328 8.77 0.04 -22.74
N ASP A 329 8.80 1.28 -23.24
CA ASP A 329 9.83 2.29 -23.00
C ASP A 329 9.77 2.88 -21.57
N ILE A 330 8.61 2.81 -20.92
CA ILE A 330 8.33 3.36 -19.58
C ILE A 330 8.15 2.24 -18.56
N PHE A 331 7.36 1.21 -18.93
CA PHE A 331 7.02 0.09 -18.06
C PHE A 331 7.78 -1.16 -18.47
N PHE A 332 8.28 -1.92 -17.47
CA PHE A 332 8.85 -3.22 -17.78
C PHE A 332 7.72 -4.22 -18.08
N VAL A 333 7.60 -4.57 -19.36
CA VAL A 333 6.58 -5.50 -19.87
C VAL A 333 7.24 -6.79 -20.32
N GLY A 334 6.68 -7.95 -19.95
CA GLY A 334 7.13 -9.25 -20.41
C GLY A 334 6.80 -9.48 -21.91
N ARG A 335 7.40 -10.52 -22.53
CA ARG A 335 7.13 -10.90 -23.92
C ARG A 335 5.68 -11.29 -24.16
N ASP A 336 4.97 -11.66 -23.11
CA ASP A 336 3.55 -12.03 -23.08
C ASP A 336 2.63 -10.81 -22.85
N GLY A 337 3.15 -9.58 -22.89
CA GLY A 337 2.42 -8.34 -22.63
C GLY A 337 2.14 -8.06 -21.16
N SER A 338 2.53 -8.94 -20.25
CA SER A 338 2.24 -8.76 -18.82
C SER A 338 3.20 -7.79 -18.14
N LEU A 339 2.66 -6.99 -17.23
CA LEU A 339 3.44 -6.16 -16.31
C LEU A 339 4.11 -7.08 -15.27
N ARG A 340 5.44 -7.03 -15.20
CA ARG A 340 6.22 -7.84 -14.24
C ARG A 340 6.26 -7.17 -12.86
N SER A 341 5.08 -6.93 -12.29
CA SER A 341 4.98 -6.36 -10.96
C SER A 341 5.43 -7.34 -9.88
N ASN A 342 6.09 -6.82 -8.86
CA ASN A 342 6.40 -7.54 -7.63
C ASN A 342 6.32 -6.53 -6.48
N ARG A 343 5.26 -6.63 -5.70
CA ARG A 343 4.96 -5.65 -4.65
C ARG A 343 6.08 -5.54 -3.62
N VAL A 344 6.58 -6.67 -3.13
CA VAL A 344 7.63 -6.67 -2.09
C VAL A 344 8.92 -6.06 -2.62
N LEU A 345 9.39 -6.51 -3.78
CA LEU A 345 10.62 -5.99 -4.39
C LEU A 345 10.51 -4.49 -4.70
N CYS A 346 9.41 -4.07 -5.32
CA CYS A 346 9.24 -2.68 -5.71
C CYS A 346 9.06 -1.76 -4.49
N GLN A 347 8.45 -2.20 -3.42
CA GLN A 347 8.37 -1.43 -2.17
C GLN A 347 9.72 -1.35 -1.46
N LEU A 348 10.52 -2.42 -1.46
CA LEU A 348 11.90 -2.36 -0.94
C LEU A 348 12.75 -1.41 -1.79
N ALA A 349 12.65 -1.47 -3.13
CA ALA A 349 13.31 -0.52 -4.01
C ALA A 349 12.86 0.93 -3.72
N GLY A 350 11.57 1.15 -3.49
CA GLY A 350 11.03 2.44 -3.10
C GLY A 350 11.50 2.92 -1.71
N GLN A 351 11.68 2.00 -0.77
CA GLN A 351 12.20 2.35 0.55
C GLN A 351 13.66 2.83 0.48
N TYR A 352 14.51 2.11 -0.27
CA TYR A 352 15.96 2.36 -0.29
C TYR A 352 16.42 3.18 -1.49
N GLY A 353 15.76 3.08 -2.63
CA GLY A 353 16.22 3.62 -3.91
C GLY A 353 15.67 4.99 -4.29
N VAL A 354 14.47 5.37 -3.84
CA VAL A 354 13.88 6.66 -4.22
C VAL A 354 14.36 7.80 -3.31
N ASP A 355 14.41 9.00 -3.87
CA ASP A 355 14.75 10.24 -3.16
C ASP A 355 13.63 10.66 -2.20
N MET A 356 12.38 10.44 -2.61
CA MET A 356 11.24 11.00 -1.90
C MET A 356 10.04 10.05 -1.90
N PHE A 357 9.39 9.99 -0.74
CA PHE A 357 8.00 9.60 -0.59
C PHE A 357 7.16 10.84 -0.29
N ILE A 358 6.04 10.99 -0.97
CA ILE A 358 5.03 11.99 -0.67
C ILE A 358 3.65 11.35 -0.69
N GLY A 359 2.85 11.62 0.33
CA GLY A 359 1.50 11.07 0.44
C GLY A 359 0.62 11.87 1.37
N SER A 360 -0.69 11.69 1.21
CA SER A 360 -1.70 12.33 2.05
C SER A 360 -1.91 11.55 3.35
N THR A 361 -2.30 12.26 4.40
CA THR A 361 -2.74 11.67 5.66
C THR A 361 -4.08 12.26 6.09
N LEU A 362 -4.78 11.58 7.01
CA LEU A 362 -6.06 12.08 7.52
C LEU A 362 -5.89 12.90 8.80
N GLN A 363 -4.94 12.53 9.64
CA GLN A 363 -4.62 13.24 10.88
C GLN A 363 -3.13 13.32 11.09
N MET A 364 -2.69 14.42 11.72
CA MET A 364 -1.32 14.61 12.19
C MET A 364 -1.35 15.28 13.58
N ASP A 365 -0.55 14.78 14.51
CA ASP A 365 -0.41 15.39 15.83
C ASP A 365 0.70 16.47 15.86
N GLY A 366 0.85 17.15 17.01
CA GLY A 366 1.84 18.21 17.20
C GLY A 366 3.30 17.76 17.09
N ASP A 367 3.57 16.47 17.14
CA ASP A 367 4.90 15.88 16.95
C ASP A 367 5.12 15.38 15.51
N ALA A 368 4.17 15.66 14.63
CA ALA A 368 4.12 15.23 13.22
C ALA A 368 3.96 13.71 13.02
N ASN A 369 3.50 12.96 14.04
CA ASN A 369 3.03 11.61 13.81
C ASN A 369 1.74 11.68 13.00
N SER A 370 1.60 10.79 12.01
CA SER A 370 0.44 10.80 11.11
C SER A 370 -0.27 9.46 11.06
N SER A 371 -1.57 9.49 10.76
CA SER A 371 -2.35 8.27 10.55
C SER A 371 -3.52 8.48 9.59
N THR A 372 -3.86 7.41 8.88
CA THR A 372 -5.08 7.23 8.10
C THR A 372 -6.12 6.39 8.83
N VAL A 373 -5.84 6.04 10.09
CA VAL A 373 -6.78 5.36 10.99
C VAL A 373 -7.40 6.41 11.90
N THR A 374 -8.72 6.52 11.86
CA THR A 374 -9.52 7.43 12.70
C THR A 374 -10.62 6.66 13.41
N LEU A 375 -11.27 7.30 14.41
CA LEU A 375 -12.46 6.76 15.04
C LEU A 375 -13.56 6.52 13.98
N GLY A 376 -14.09 5.31 13.93
CA GLY A 376 -15.10 4.88 12.96
C GLY A 376 -14.57 4.55 11.55
N ARG A 377 -13.25 4.69 11.27
CA ARG A 377 -12.68 4.37 9.95
C ARG A 377 -11.28 3.79 10.08
N LEU A 378 -11.13 2.49 9.86
CA LEU A 378 -9.85 1.81 9.86
C LEU A 378 -9.36 1.57 8.43
N THR A 379 -8.80 2.59 7.81
CA THR A 379 -8.32 2.51 6.42
C THR A 379 -7.07 1.63 6.30
N GLY A 380 -6.22 1.61 7.33
CA GLY A 380 -4.92 0.95 7.28
C GLY A 380 -3.88 1.80 6.52
N PHE A 381 -2.70 1.25 6.30
CA PHE A 381 -1.53 2.01 5.86
C PHE A 381 -1.07 1.69 4.44
N GLY A 382 -1.31 0.47 3.96
CA GLY A 382 -0.73 0.01 2.71
C GLY A 382 0.81 0.01 2.75
N GLY A 383 1.42 0.67 1.78
CA GLY A 383 2.87 0.83 1.71
C GLY A 383 3.44 2.07 2.40
N ALA A 384 2.59 2.98 2.89
CA ALA A 384 3.02 4.29 3.36
C ALA A 384 4.07 4.25 4.49
N PRO A 385 3.97 3.42 5.55
CA PRO A 385 5.01 3.39 6.58
C PRO A 385 6.36 2.91 6.05
N ASN A 386 6.36 1.95 5.14
CA ASN A 386 7.57 1.44 4.50
C ASN A 386 8.19 2.51 3.58
N MET A 387 7.38 3.14 2.76
CA MET A 387 7.82 4.18 1.83
C MET A 387 8.21 5.47 2.55
N GLY A 388 7.51 5.83 3.62
CA GLY A 388 7.72 7.02 4.45
C GLY A 388 8.69 6.81 5.61
N HIS A 389 9.53 5.79 5.58
CA HIS A 389 10.59 5.56 6.55
C HIS A 389 11.96 5.90 5.93
N ASP A 390 12.84 6.51 6.73
CA ASP A 390 14.23 6.75 6.33
C ASP A 390 15.12 5.60 6.80
N PRO A 391 15.54 4.69 5.90
CA PRO A 391 16.40 3.57 6.28
C PRO A 391 17.80 4.10 6.67
N ARG A 392 18.07 4.20 7.94
CA ARG A 392 19.36 4.61 8.48
C ARG A 392 20.48 3.72 7.95
N GLY A 393 21.60 4.34 7.56
CA GLY A 393 22.71 3.61 6.96
C GLY A 393 22.62 3.44 5.44
N ARG A 394 21.74 4.18 4.79
CA ARG A 394 21.73 4.32 3.33
C ARG A 394 23.13 4.63 2.81
N ARG A 395 23.60 3.86 1.81
CA ARG A 395 25.00 3.91 1.34
C ARG A 395 25.16 4.53 -0.03
N HIS A 396 24.07 4.87 -0.71
CA HIS A 396 24.08 5.56 -1.99
C HIS A 396 23.49 6.96 -1.84
N ALA A 397 23.95 7.88 -2.64
CA ALA A 397 23.52 9.27 -2.61
C ALA A 397 22.94 9.65 -3.97
N THR A 398 21.81 10.32 -3.92
CA THR A 398 21.19 10.97 -5.08
C THR A 398 21.28 12.50 -4.91
N PRO A 399 21.03 13.29 -5.94
CA PRO A 399 21.04 14.74 -5.83
C PRO A 399 20.13 15.28 -4.74
N ALA A 400 18.90 14.76 -4.63
CA ALA A 400 17.94 15.18 -3.61
C ALA A 400 18.43 14.85 -2.19
N TRP A 401 18.99 13.66 -2.01
CA TRP A 401 19.57 13.23 -0.74
C TRP A 401 20.76 14.12 -0.32
N LEU A 402 21.67 14.44 -1.26
CA LEU A 402 22.79 15.33 -1.00
C LEU A 402 22.34 16.75 -0.66
N GLN A 403 21.31 17.26 -1.33
CA GLN A 403 20.73 18.57 -1.03
C GLN A 403 20.13 18.62 0.39
N LEU A 404 19.52 17.52 0.84
CA LEU A 404 18.93 17.45 2.17
C LEU A 404 19.97 17.46 3.30
N ILE A 405 21.17 16.93 3.06
CA ILE A 405 22.27 16.84 4.04
C ILE A 405 23.29 17.97 3.95
N THR A 406 22.93 19.08 3.31
CA THR A 406 23.84 20.24 3.23
C THR A 406 24.25 20.76 4.61
N ALA A 407 25.27 21.61 4.66
CA ALA A 407 25.91 22.08 5.89
C ALA A 407 24.96 22.72 6.93
N ASP A 408 23.80 23.21 6.49
CA ASP A 408 22.78 23.81 7.37
C ASP A 408 21.84 22.77 8.01
N SER A 409 21.97 21.49 7.66
CA SER A 409 21.15 20.42 8.23
C SER A 409 21.83 19.82 9.46
N PRO A 410 21.12 19.65 10.59
CA PRO A 410 21.64 18.91 11.74
C PRO A 410 21.77 17.41 11.49
N VAL A 411 21.35 16.93 10.33
CA VAL A 411 21.40 15.53 9.95
C VAL A 411 22.78 15.21 9.38
N VAL A 412 23.58 14.51 10.14
CA VAL A 412 24.95 14.10 9.78
C VAL A 412 24.95 13.03 8.67
N ARG A 413 23.85 12.28 8.53
CA ARG A 413 23.63 11.28 7.47
C ARG A 413 22.46 11.70 6.62
N GLY A 414 22.51 11.40 5.34
CA GLY A 414 21.42 11.68 4.44
C GLY A 414 20.12 11.06 4.89
N ARG A 415 19.07 11.78 4.69
CA ARG A 415 17.70 11.35 4.92
C ARG A 415 16.96 11.29 3.59
N LYS A 416 16.08 10.32 3.48
CA LYS A 416 15.06 10.33 2.44
C LYS A 416 14.09 11.49 2.70
N LEU A 417 13.62 12.13 1.66
CA LEU A 417 12.51 13.07 1.77
C LEU A 417 11.22 12.31 2.09
N VAL A 418 10.62 12.60 3.22
CA VAL A 418 9.33 12.07 3.64
C VAL A 418 8.39 13.25 3.82
N VAL A 419 7.47 13.38 2.86
CA VAL A 419 6.57 14.53 2.76
C VAL A 419 5.15 14.09 3.05
N GLN A 420 4.49 14.77 3.98
CA GLN A 420 3.07 14.56 4.27
C GLN A 420 2.26 15.75 3.77
N LEU A 421 1.18 15.43 3.03
CA LEU A 421 0.20 16.39 2.54
C LEU A 421 -1.07 16.26 3.38
N LEU A 422 -1.62 17.35 3.84
CA LEU A 422 -2.95 17.38 4.45
C LEU A 422 -3.53 18.80 4.42
N GLU A 423 -4.83 18.91 4.11
CA GLU A 423 -5.58 20.14 4.35
C GLU A 423 -5.73 20.33 5.86
N THR A 424 -5.68 21.56 6.36
CA THR A 424 -5.76 21.83 7.81
C THR A 424 -7.09 21.38 8.42
N PHE A 425 -8.15 21.36 7.60
CA PHE A 425 -9.48 20.85 7.98
C PHE A 425 -9.98 19.82 6.97
N GLN A 426 -10.57 18.76 7.50
CA GLN A 426 -11.34 17.81 6.69
C GLN A 426 -12.74 18.36 6.38
N SER A 427 -13.46 17.68 5.49
CA SER A 427 -14.87 18.00 5.21
C SER A 427 -15.69 18.05 6.51
N GLY A 428 -16.55 19.06 6.63
CA GLY A 428 -17.32 19.27 7.86
C GLY A 428 -16.59 20.11 8.92
N GLY A 429 -15.41 20.66 8.63
CA GLY A 429 -14.68 21.55 9.53
C GLY A 429 -13.99 20.84 10.68
N VAL A 430 -13.72 19.56 10.53
CA VAL A 430 -12.96 18.76 11.53
C VAL A 430 -11.46 19.02 11.33
N PRO A 431 -10.72 19.47 12.37
CA PRO A 431 -9.28 19.67 12.25
C PRO A 431 -8.56 18.38 11.87
N ALA A 432 -7.65 18.45 10.88
CA ALA A 432 -6.75 17.36 10.54
C ALA A 432 -5.47 17.39 11.40
N LEU A 433 -5.07 18.58 11.87
CA LEU A 433 -3.99 18.75 12.84
C LEU A 433 -4.59 18.75 14.25
N VAL A 434 -4.27 17.71 15.02
CA VAL A 434 -4.92 17.33 16.28
C VAL A 434 -3.93 17.23 17.44
N GLU A 435 -4.43 17.33 18.68
CA GLU A 435 -3.60 17.17 19.89
C GLU A 435 -3.11 15.73 20.07
N SER A 436 -3.95 14.77 19.72
CA SER A 436 -3.69 13.34 19.79
C SER A 436 -4.39 12.65 18.62
N LEU A 437 -3.70 11.73 17.98
CA LEU A 437 -4.28 10.94 16.89
C LEU A 437 -5.40 10.04 17.41
N ASP A 438 -6.50 9.96 16.67
CA ASP A 438 -7.55 8.95 16.90
C ASP A 438 -6.97 7.53 16.91
N ALA A 439 -5.92 7.29 16.14
CA ALA A 439 -5.21 6.02 16.07
C ALA A 439 -4.76 5.50 17.45
N VAL A 440 -4.39 6.38 18.37
CA VAL A 440 -4.00 6.00 19.74
C VAL A 440 -5.19 5.40 20.48
N GLU A 441 -6.34 6.04 20.40
CA GLU A 441 -7.58 5.54 21.03
C GLU A 441 -8.10 4.28 20.34
N VAL A 442 -8.02 4.21 19.00
CA VAL A 442 -8.35 2.99 18.24
C VAL A 442 -7.47 1.82 18.69
N GLY A 443 -6.15 2.02 18.80
CA GLY A 443 -5.23 0.99 19.29
C GLY A 443 -5.61 0.49 20.68
N ARG A 444 -5.91 1.43 21.60
CA ARG A 444 -6.32 1.09 22.97
C ARG A 444 -7.64 0.30 23.01
N ARG A 445 -8.67 0.73 22.26
CA ARG A 445 -9.99 0.05 22.23
C ARG A 445 -9.91 -1.33 21.59
N SER A 446 -9.09 -1.47 20.54
CA SER A 446 -8.93 -2.73 19.80
C SER A 446 -7.94 -3.68 20.46
N GLY A 447 -7.29 -3.29 21.57
CA GLY A 447 -6.28 -4.11 22.24
C GLY A 447 -5.00 -4.35 21.41
N MET A 448 -4.72 -3.47 20.44
CA MET A 448 -3.49 -3.58 19.66
C MET A 448 -2.27 -3.30 20.55
N PRO A 449 -1.21 -4.11 20.44
CA PRO A 449 0.00 -3.90 21.25
C PRO A 449 0.73 -2.59 20.92
N ILE A 450 0.55 -2.07 19.70
CA ILE A 450 1.11 -0.80 19.23
C ILE A 450 -0.03 -0.02 18.58
N ALA A 451 -0.13 1.28 18.93
CA ALA A 451 -1.10 2.16 18.30
C ALA A 451 -0.82 2.26 16.78
N PRO A 452 -1.86 2.25 15.92
CA PRO A 452 -1.69 2.26 14.47
C PRO A 452 -1.31 3.66 13.95
N VAL A 453 -0.12 4.12 14.34
CA VAL A 453 0.53 5.30 13.76
C VAL A 453 1.12 4.91 12.41
N MET A 454 0.77 5.64 11.36
CA MET A 454 1.20 5.33 10.00
C MET A 454 2.66 5.74 9.77
N ILE A 455 3.00 6.98 10.01
CA ILE A 455 4.37 7.51 9.90
C ILE A 455 4.69 8.27 11.16
N TYR A 456 5.78 7.89 11.81
CA TYR A 456 6.27 8.59 12.99
C TYR A 456 6.91 9.93 12.60
N GLY A 457 6.69 10.93 13.42
CA GLY A 457 7.16 12.29 13.17
C GLY A 457 8.67 12.41 12.97
N ASP A 458 9.46 11.55 13.60
CA ASP A 458 10.92 11.51 13.43
C ASP A 458 11.35 11.23 11.98
N ASP A 459 10.53 10.52 11.22
CA ASP A 459 10.78 10.25 9.81
C ASP A 459 10.29 11.38 8.89
N VAL A 460 9.30 12.16 9.31
CA VAL A 460 8.72 13.25 8.51
C VAL A 460 9.71 14.39 8.35
N THR A 461 10.07 14.71 7.12
CA THR A 461 10.98 15.82 6.80
C THR A 461 10.25 17.10 6.44
N HIS A 462 9.09 16.99 5.80
CA HIS A 462 8.29 18.12 5.34
C HIS A 462 6.80 17.87 5.57
N VAL A 463 6.08 18.92 5.90
CA VAL A 463 4.62 18.94 5.90
C VAL A 463 4.15 20.06 4.98
N VAL A 464 3.21 19.75 4.10
CA VAL A 464 2.58 20.71 3.19
C VAL A 464 1.10 20.79 3.52
N THR A 465 0.64 21.99 3.79
CA THR A 465 -0.78 22.33 3.92
C THR A 465 -1.13 23.43 2.92
N GLU A 466 -2.39 23.82 2.83
CA GLU A 466 -2.80 24.98 2.05
C GLU A 466 -2.20 26.30 2.57
N GLU A 467 -1.80 26.35 3.84
CA GLU A 467 -1.17 27.52 4.44
C GLU A 467 0.30 27.65 4.03
N GLY A 468 1.05 26.54 3.90
CA GLY A 468 2.46 26.60 3.57
C GLY A 468 3.21 25.26 3.72
N ILE A 469 4.53 25.34 3.75
CA ILE A 469 5.43 24.20 3.94
C ILE A 469 6.22 24.38 5.23
N ALA A 470 6.20 23.36 6.09
CA ALA A 470 7.12 23.23 7.23
C ALA A 470 8.29 22.30 6.87
N TYR A 471 9.52 22.80 7.01
CA TYR A 471 10.78 22.08 6.77
C TYR A 471 11.29 21.49 8.08
N LEU A 472 10.64 20.44 8.57
CA LEU A 472 10.85 19.89 9.91
C LEU A 472 12.28 19.40 10.16
N TYR A 473 12.97 18.93 9.11
CA TYR A 473 14.34 18.46 9.22
C TYR A 473 15.36 19.55 9.60
N LYS A 474 15.02 20.83 9.39
CA LYS A 474 15.88 21.99 9.72
C LYS A 474 15.78 22.42 11.18
N ALA A 475 14.78 21.95 11.90
CA ALA A 475 14.57 22.34 13.28
C ALA A 475 15.70 21.82 14.18
N GLN A 476 16.14 22.63 15.12
CA GLN A 476 17.23 22.32 16.06
C GLN A 476 16.78 21.53 17.29
N GLY A 477 15.49 21.19 17.38
CA GLY A 477 14.94 20.42 18.49
C GLY A 477 13.43 20.24 18.37
N GLN A 478 12.86 19.44 19.26
CA GLN A 478 11.46 19.06 19.20
C GLN A 478 10.49 20.24 19.28
N GLN A 479 10.79 21.21 20.16
CA GLN A 479 9.94 22.41 20.28
C GLN A 479 9.91 23.22 18.97
N GLU A 480 11.05 23.36 18.32
CA GLU A 480 11.12 24.09 17.06
C GLU A 480 10.42 23.34 15.92
N ARG A 481 10.44 22.01 15.93
CA ARG A 481 9.63 21.19 15.01
C ARG A 481 8.14 21.45 15.22
N ARG A 482 7.68 21.45 16.49
CA ARG A 482 6.29 21.75 16.85
C ARG A 482 5.89 23.16 16.41
N ASP A 483 6.76 24.16 16.64
CA ASP A 483 6.51 25.54 16.23
C ASP A 483 6.42 25.66 14.70
N ALA A 484 7.31 24.99 13.95
CA ALA A 484 7.29 24.99 12.49
C ALA A 484 6.03 24.32 11.92
N LEU A 485 5.61 23.21 12.51
CA LEU A 485 4.34 22.56 12.15
C LEU A 485 3.15 23.47 12.45
N ALA A 486 3.11 24.07 13.64
CA ALA A 486 2.05 24.97 14.05
C ALA A 486 1.93 26.19 13.13
N ALA A 487 3.05 26.69 12.61
CA ALA A 487 3.07 27.86 11.70
C ALA A 487 2.34 27.63 10.37
N VAL A 488 2.15 26.36 9.97
CA VAL A 488 1.42 25.97 8.74
C VAL A 488 0.11 25.23 9.04
N ALA A 489 -0.32 25.24 10.30
CA ALA A 489 -1.51 24.51 10.75
C ALA A 489 -2.80 25.36 10.75
N GLY A 490 -2.75 26.56 10.21
CA GLY A 490 -3.91 27.46 10.11
C GLY A 490 -4.55 27.76 11.47
N VAL A 491 -5.87 27.80 11.51
CA VAL A 491 -6.65 28.10 12.73
C VAL A 491 -6.99 26.88 13.57
N THR A 492 -6.34 25.73 13.33
CA THR A 492 -6.50 24.53 14.14
C THR A 492 -5.99 24.71 15.58
N PRO A 493 -6.35 23.85 16.54
CA PRO A 493 -5.80 23.91 17.91
C PRO A 493 -4.26 23.88 17.92
N ILE A 494 -3.63 23.18 16.99
CA ILE A 494 -2.16 23.17 16.85
C ILE A 494 -1.66 24.53 16.35
N GLY A 495 -2.28 25.10 15.32
CA GLY A 495 -1.86 26.40 14.74
C GLY A 495 -1.96 27.57 15.72
N GLN A 496 -2.90 27.50 16.67
CA GLN A 496 -3.07 28.54 17.68
C GLN A 496 -1.95 28.54 18.77
N ARG A 497 -1.05 27.57 18.76
CA ARG A 497 0.06 27.49 19.71
C ARG A 497 1.24 28.41 19.38
N VAL A 498 1.28 28.95 18.17
CA VAL A 498 2.35 29.84 17.71
C VAL A 498 1.80 31.22 17.39
N ASN A 499 2.52 32.27 17.80
CA ASN A 499 2.13 33.64 17.48
C ASN A 499 2.82 34.14 16.20
N ALA A 500 2.33 35.25 15.65
CA ALA A 500 2.83 35.84 14.40
C ALA A 500 4.34 36.19 14.47
N GLN A 501 4.85 36.64 15.62
CA GLN A 501 6.26 36.95 15.78
C GLN A 501 7.13 35.68 15.64
N ARG A 502 6.70 34.59 16.26
CA ARG A 502 7.41 33.30 16.15
C ARG A 502 7.35 32.74 14.76
N VAL A 503 6.19 32.84 14.09
CA VAL A 503 6.03 32.45 12.68
C VAL A 503 7.03 33.21 11.80
N GLU A 504 7.15 34.52 11.96
CA GLU A 504 8.08 35.33 11.16
C GLU A 504 9.55 34.96 11.44
N GLN A 505 9.92 34.66 12.68
CA GLN A 505 11.27 34.14 13.01
C GLN A 505 11.58 32.81 12.31
N LEU A 506 10.62 31.89 12.29
CA LEU A 506 10.76 30.60 11.60
C LEU A 506 10.88 30.78 10.08
N ARG A 507 10.10 31.70 9.52
CA ARG A 507 10.13 32.07 8.09
C ARG A 507 11.51 32.64 7.70
N GLN A 508 12.04 33.61 8.45
CA GLN A 508 13.35 34.20 8.20
C GLN A 508 14.48 33.17 8.25
N ARG A 509 14.35 32.15 9.09
CA ARG A 509 15.31 31.04 9.18
C ARG A 509 15.04 29.93 8.16
N GLY A 510 14.01 30.06 7.33
CA GLY A 510 13.65 29.11 6.30
C GLY A 510 13.15 27.74 6.83
N LEU A 511 12.58 27.73 8.07
CA LEU A 511 11.90 26.56 8.61
C LEU A 511 10.46 26.43 8.10
N VAL A 512 9.88 27.54 7.66
CA VAL A 512 8.58 27.57 6.99
C VAL A 512 8.66 28.43 5.74
N ALA A 513 7.83 28.13 4.76
CA ALA A 513 7.64 28.94 3.57
C ALA A 513 6.16 28.97 3.22
N PHE A 514 5.67 30.16 2.89
CA PHE A 514 4.31 30.40 2.40
C PHE A 514 4.27 30.48 0.87
N ALA A 515 3.10 30.45 0.29
CA ALA A 515 2.95 30.52 -1.16
C ALA A 515 3.71 31.69 -1.79
N SER A 516 3.65 32.88 -1.17
CA SER A 516 4.37 34.07 -1.62
C SER A 516 5.88 33.93 -1.63
N ASP A 517 6.47 33.20 -0.66
CA ASP A 517 7.91 32.96 -0.58
C ASP A 517 8.39 32.03 -1.71
N LEU A 518 7.51 31.19 -2.19
CA LEU A 518 7.75 30.25 -3.28
C LEU A 518 7.41 30.82 -4.66
N GLY A 519 6.95 32.08 -4.73
CA GLY A 519 6.47 32.69 -5.97
C GLY A 519 5.20 32.01 -6.51
N VAL A 520 4.40 31.41 -5.62
CA VAL A 520 3.11 30.80 -5.95
C VAL A 520 1.99 31.78 -5.61
N SER A 521 1.13 32.07 -6.59
CA SER A 521 -0.04 32.90 -6.40
C SER A 521 -1.28 32.04 -6.09
N PRO A 522 -1.90 32.15 -4.92
CA PRO A 522 -3.14 31.43 -4.64
C PRO A 522 -4.27 31.74 -5.65
N LEU A 523 -4.29 32.94 -6.21
CA LEU A 523 -5.28 33.32 -7.23
C LEU A 523 -5.11 32.58 -8.57
N GLN A 524 -3.88 32.12 -8.87
CA GLN A 524 -3.59 31.35 -10.07
C GLN A 524 -3.76 29.85 -9.83
N ALA A 525 -3.73 29.42 -8.58
CA ALA A 525 -3.87 28.03 -8.19
C ALA A 525 -5.33 27.60 -8.33
N ASN A 526 -5.69 27.10 -9.49
CA ASN A 526 -7.03 26.59 -9.77
C ASN A 526 -6.97 25.42 -10.75
N ARG A 527 -8.06 24.69 -10.85
CA ARG A 527 -8.18 23.47 -11.67
C ARG A 527 -7.85 23.65 -13.16
N SER A 528 -7.87 24.88 -13.69
CA SER A 528 -7.48 25.12 -15.09
C SER A 528 -6.00 24.86 -15.35
N MET A 529 -5.19 24.80 -14.28
CA MET A 529 -3.76 24.46 -14.35
C MET A 529 -3.51 22.97 -14.55
N LEU A 530 -4.50 22.10 -14.33
CA LEU A 530 -4.36 20.66 -14.48
C LEU A 530 -4.31 20.27 -15.97
N ALA A 531 -3.40 19.39 -16.35
CA ALA A 531 -3.26 18.88 -17.73
C ALA A 531 -4.48 18.04 -18.17
N ALA A 532 -5.16 17.40 -17.23
CA ALA A 532 -6.43 16.71 -17.43
C ALA A 532 -7.39 17.09 -16.29
N ARG A 533 -8.66 17.36 -16.60
CA ARG A 533 -9.68 17.82 -15.65
C ARG A 533 -10.83 16.83 -15.48
N SER A 534 -10.77 15.71 -16.20
CA SER A 534 -11.75 14.63 -16.16
C SER A 534 -11.08 13.29 -16.51
N ILE A 535 -11.77 12.21 -16.26
CA ILE A 535 -11.35 10.86 -16.73
C ILE A 535 -11.33 10.82 -18.26
N GLU A 536 -12.27 11.49 -18.93
CA GLU A 536 -12.32 11.59 -20.39
C GLU A 536 -11.04 12.22 -20.97
N ASP A 537 -10.52 13.27 -20.31
CA ASP A 537 -9.24 13.88 -20.71
C ASP A 537 -8.08 12.87 -20.58
N LEU A 538 -8.07 12.03 -19.52
CA LEU A 538 -7.05 10.99 -19.35
C LEU A 538 -7.11 9.93 -20.45
N VAL A 539 -8.33 9.55 -20.86
CA VAL A 539 -8.53 8.67 -22.02
C VAL A 539 -8.00 9.30 -23.29
N ALA A 540 -8.30 10.59 -23.52
CA ALA A 540 -7.79 11.33 -24.68
C ALA A 540 -6.25 11.41 -24.67
N TRP A 541 -5.63 11.71 -23.53
CA TRP A 541 -4.17 11.75 -23.37
C TRP A 541 -3.52 10.41 -23.71
N SER A 542 -4.15 9.28 -23.35
CA SER A 542 -3.64 7.95 -23.66
C SER A 542 -3.83 7.51 -25.11
N GLY A 543 -4.43 8.36 -25.98
CA GLY A 543 -4.85 7.96 -27.32
C GLY A 543 -5.94 6.88 -27.33
N GLY A 544 -6.77 6.81 -26.27
CA GLY A 544 -7.84 5.83 -26.12
C GLY A 544 -7.38 4.46 -25.59
N LEU A 545 -6.12 4.33 -25.16
CA LEU A 545 -5.58 3.07 -24.63
C LEU A 545 -5.94 2.84 -23.14
N TYR A 546 -6.19 3.89 -22.38
CA TYR A 546 -6.73 3.77 -21.04
C TYR A 546 -8.23 3.53 -21.09
N GLU A 547 -8.68 2.43 -20.49
CA GLU A 547 -10.07 1.98 -20.47
C GLU A 547 -10.64 2.01 -19.04
N PRO A 548 -11.05 3.19 -18.53
CA PRO A 548 -11.52 3.31 -17.15
C PRO A 548 -12.74 2.41 -16.91
N PRO A 549 -12.90 1.87 -15.69
CA PRO A 549 -14.08 1.08 -15.32
C PRO A 549 -15.40 1.80 -15.60
N ALA A 550 -16.45 1.06 -15.92
CA ALA A 550 -17.75 1.60 -16.36
C ALA A 550 -18.32 2.67 -15.38
N ARG A 551 -18.13 2.49 -14.08
CA ARG A 551 -18.59 3.46 -13.05
C ARG A 551 -17.98 4.85 -13.17
N PHE A 552 -16.85 4.99 -13.87
CA PHE A 552 -16.18 6.27 -14.11
C PHE A 552 -16.48 6.86 -15.50
N ARG A 553 -17.22 6.13 -16.35
CA ARG A 553 -17.62 6.58 -17.69
C ARG A 553 -18.95 7.30 -17.59
N SER A 554 -18.91 8.59 -17.41
CA SER A 554 -20.11 9.44 -17.30
C SER A 554 -20.44 10.22 -18.56
N TRP A 555 -19.83 9.87 -19.69
CA TRP A 555 -20.02 10.42 -21.03
C TRP A 555 -20.53 9.39 -22.02
#